data_4912805316d37b1341be02b40370b3ff
#
_entry.id   4912805316d37b1341be02b40370b3ff
#
_cell.length_a   1.000
_cell.length_b   1.000
_cell.length_c   1.000
_cell.angle_alpha   90.00
_cell.angle_beta   90.00
_cell.angle_gamma   90.00
#
_symmetry.space_group_name_H-M   'P 1'
#
loop_
_entity.id
_entity.type
_entity.pdbx_description
1 polymer ?
#
loop_
_entity_poly.entity_id
_entity_poly.type
_entity_poly.pdbx_seq_one_letter_code
_entity_poly.pdbx_strand_id
1 'polypeptide(L)'
;MSVDPDDKTPLAIRNTGADIVSYGAPVLPGAMFLLAYYQVKDGENPRTVAIMGLPGCVMYARRTIFDLVLPRIMADDQVTADDLAALGQGGLCLNCPECTFPNCGFGKGM
;
A
#
# COMPACT_ATOMS: atom_id res chain seq x y z
N MET A 1 6.65 7.09 4.80
CA MET A 1 6.90 6.62 6.18
C MET A 1 8.22 5.88 6.23
N SER A 2 8.81 5.79 7.39
CA SER A 2 10.13 5.20 7.58
C SER A 2 10.08 4.12 8.66
N VAL A 3 11.19 3.40 8.83
CA VAL A 3 11.35 2.45 9.94
C VAL A 3 11.68 3.14 11.26
N ASP A 4 11.83 4.45 11.26
CA ASP A 4 12.16 5.24 12.44
C ASP A 4 10.99 5.19 13.43
N PRO A 5 11.23 4.78 14.71
CA PRO A 5 10.16 4.75 15.71
C PRO A 5 9.61 6.14 16.04
N ASP A 6 10.34 7.20 15.72
CA ASP A 6 9.88 8.57 15.92
C ASP A 6 9.02 9.10 14.76
N ASP A 7 8.79 8.29 13.71
CA ASP A 7 7.89 8.65 12.62
C ASP A 7 6.46 8.72 13.14
N LYS A 8 5.87 9.90 13.06
CA LYS A 8 4.52 10.17 13.59
C LYS A 8 3.41 9.94 12.58
N THR A 9 3.74 9.60 11.33
CA THR A 9 2.75 9.42 10.27
C THR A 9 1.75 8.31 10.57
N PRO A 10 2.14 7.11 11.03
CA PRO A 10 1.17 6.07 11.36
C PRO A 10 0.20 6.49 12.46
N LEU A 11 0.68 7.17 13.49
CA LEU A 11 -0.17 7.66 14.57
C LEU A 11 -1.14 8.73 14.08
N ALA A 12 -0.67 9.62 13.22
CA ALA A 12 -1.52 10.66 12.63
C ALA A 12 -2.68 10.04 11.83
N ILE A 13 -2.39 9.00 11.05
CA ILE A 13 -3.42 8.30 10.28
C ILE A 13 -4.42 7.62 11.23
N ARG A 14 -3.94 6.96 12.27
CA ARG A 14 -4.81 6.32 13.27
C ARG A 14 -5.72 7.35 13.94
N ASN A 15 -5.20 8.54 14.24
CA ASN A 15 -5.95 9.60 14.92
C ASN A 15 -7.04 10.23 14.04
N THR A 16 -7.05 9.97 12.73
CA THR A 16 -8.16 10.41 11.86
C THR A 16 -9.45 9.63 12.12
N GLY A 17 -9.39 8.51 12.81
CA GLY A 17 -10.52 7.60 12.99
C GLY A 17 -10.66 6.58 11.88
N ALA A 18 -9.69 6.49 10.97
CA ALA A 18 -9.71 5.51 9.89
C ALA A 18 -9.43 4.10 10.45
N ASP A 19 -10.02 3.10 9.77
CA ASP A 19 -9.75 1.70 10.08
C ASP A 19 -8.49 1.26 9.34
N ILE A 20 -7.44 0.92 10.09
CA ILE A 20 -6.18 0.47 9.51
C ILE A 20 -6.34 -0.99 9.07
N VAL A 21 -6.20 -1.22 7.75
CA VAL A 21 -6.23 -2.56 7.16
C VAL A 21 -4.92 -3.27 7.47
N SER A 22 -3.80 -2.61 7.22
CA SER A 22 -2.48 -3.16 7.47
C SER A 22 -1.45 -2.05 7.59
N TYR A 23 -0.50 -2.23 8.50
CA TYR A 23 0.70 -1.41 8.58
C TYR A 23 1.89 -2.34 8.36
N GLY A 24 2.46 -2.28 7.16
CA GLY A 24 3.48 -3.21 6.69
C GLY A 24 2.92 -4.20 5.67
N ALA A 25 3.77 -4.64 4.77
CA ALA A 25 3.42 -5.63 3.76
C ALA A 25 4.66 -6.40 3.34
N PRO A 26 4.50 -7.68 2.91
CA PRO A 26 5.64 -8.52 2.52
C PRO A 26 6.09 -8.21 1.09
N VAL A 27 6.31 -6.94 0.79
CA VAL A 27 6.68 -6.45 -0.54
C VAL A 27 7.89 -5.54 -0.43
N LEU A 28 8.89 -5.75 -1.27
CA LEU A 28 10.07 -4.90 -1.36
C LEU A 28 10.27 -4.46 -2.82
N PRO A 29 10.41 -3.16 -3.10
CA PRO A 29 10.36 -2.06 -2.14
C PRO A 29 8.95 -1.80 -1.61
N GLY A 30 8.86 -1.34 -0.36
CA GLY A 30 7.59 -0.87 0.18
C GLY A 30 7.09 -1.56 1.45
N ALA A 31 7.98 -2.26 2.19
CA ALA A 31 7.56 -3.05 3.36
C ALA A 31 6.84 -2.24 4.43
N MET A 32 7.07 -0.93 4.52
CA MET A 32 6.46 -0.06 5.52
C MET A 32 5.16 0.60 5.05
N PHE A 33 4.56 0.09 3.99
CA PHE A 33 3.29 0.61 3.45
C PHE A 33 2.16 0.45 4.47
N LEU A 34 1.33 1.49 4.60
CA LEU A 34 0.14 1.47 5.44
C LEU A 34 -1.09 1.72 4.56
N LEU A 35 -2.11 0.91 4.76
CA LEU A 35 -3.41 1.10 4.12
C LEU A 35 -4.50 1.20 5.17
N ALA A 36 -5.35 2.21 5.04
CA ALA A 36 -6.48 2.43 5.91
C ALA A 36 -7.68 2.91 5.10
N TYR A 37 -8.88 2.68 5.61
CA TYR A 37 -10.10 3.19 5.01
C TYR A 37 -10.86 4.06 6.02
N TYR A 38 -11.30 5.21 5.55
CA TYR A 38 -12.10 6.14 6.34
C TYR A 38 -13.52 6.19 5.77
N GLN A 39 -14.50 5.97 6.65
CA GLN A 39 -15.91 6.04 6.26
C GLN A 39 -16.42 7.46 6.43
N VAL A 40 -16.75 8.11 5.30
CA VAL A 40 -17.36 9.43 5.32
C VAL A 40 -18.87 9.25 5.30
N LYS A 41 -19.52 9.69 6.37
CA LYS A 41 -20.99 9.72 6.45
C LYS A 41 -21.43 11.08 5.96
N ASP A 42 -21.80 11.15 4.68
CA ASP A 42 -22.28 12.38 4.06
C ASP A 42 -23.75 12.19 3.69
N GLY A 43 -24.66 12.45 4.65
CA GLY A 43 -26.08 12.33 4.44
C GLY A 43 -26.51 10.93 4.00
N GLU A 44 -27.14 10.84 2.82
CA GLU A 44 -27.68 9.59 2.29
C GLU A 44 -26.65 8.78 1.49
N ASN A 45 -25.44 9.34 1.24
CA ASN A 45 -24.41 8.71 0.40
C ASN A 45 -23.12 8.49 1.18
N PRO A 46 -23.05 7.46 2.04
CA PRO A 46 -21.81 7.13 2.71
C PRO A 46 -20.78 6.67 1.67
N ARG A 47 -19.54 7.14 1.82
CA ARG A 47 -18.45 6.73 0.93
C ARG A 47 -17.23 6.34 1.74
N THR A 48 -16.42 5.47 1.17
CA THR A 48 -15.17 5.00 1.76
C THR A 48 -14.01 5.70 1.07
N VAL A 49 -13.13 6.31 1.86
CA VAL A 49 -11.93 6.98 1.35
C VAL A 49 -10.71 6.16 1.77
N ALA A 50 -9.86 5.82 0.80
CA ALA A 50 -8.62 5.13 1.08
C ALA A 50 -7.56 6.14 1.55
N ILE A 51 -6.86 5.77 2.61
CA ILE A 51 -5.71 6.53 3.11
C ILE A 51 -4.50 5.61 3.04
N MET A 52 -3.46 6.06 2.32
CA MET A 52 -2.25 5.27 2.13
C MET A 52 -1.06 6.01 2.73
N GLY A 53 -0.32 5.32 3.62
CA GLY A 53 0.95 5.82 4.12
C GLY A 53 2.06 5.25 3.25
N LEU A 54 2.75 6.10 2.50
CA LEU A 54 3.73 5.66 1.53
C LEU A 54 5.09 5.45 2.20
N PRO A 55 5.77 4.33 1.89
CA PRO A 55 7.15 4.12 2.35
C PRO A 55 8.09 5.17 1.75
N GLY A 56 9.16 5.51 2.48
CA GLY A 56 10.14 6.49 1.99
C GLY A 56 10.77 6.11 0.66
N CYS A 57 10.87 4.82 0.35
CA CYS A 57 11.47 4.34 -0.89
C CYS A 57 10.70 4.75 -2.15
N VAL A 58 9.44 5.19 -2.05
CA VAL A 58 8.70 5.68 -3.22
C VAL A 58 9.36 6.91 -3.85
N MET A 59 10.23 7.59 -3.12
CA MET A 59 10.93 8.77 -3.60
C MET A 59 12.02 8.45 -4.62
N TYR A 60 12.53 7.20 -4.64
CA TYR A 60 13.68 6.84 -5.50
C TYR A 60 13.55 5.48 -6.17
N ALA A 61 12.73 4.58 -5.67
CA ALA A 61 12.56 3.26 -6.27
C ALA A 61 11.68 3.34 -7.52
N ARG A 62 12.01 2.57 -8.55
CA ARG A 62 11.23 2.55 -9.80
C ARG A 62 9.84 1.97 -9.61
N ARG A 63 9.75 0.89 -8.83
CA ARG A 63 8.50 0.19 -8.55
C ARG A 63 8.44 -0.14 -7.07
N THR A 64 7.28 0.06 -6.47
CA THR A 64 7.04 -0.25 -5.06
C THR A 64 5.68 -0.89 -4.93
N ILE A 65 5.31 -1.26 -3.71
CA ILE A 65 3.97 -1.74 -3.39
C ILE A 65 2.90 -0.74 -3.83
N PHE A 66 3.20 0.56 -3.83
CA PHE A 66 2.26 1.59 -4.25
C PHE A 66 1.81 1.38 -5.70
N ASP A 67 2.73 0.95 -6.58
CA ASP A 67 2.41 0.65 -7.98
C ASP A 67 1.47 -0.55 -8.12
N LEU A 68 1.45 -1.45 -7.14
CA LEU A 68 0.57 -2.62 -7.12
C LEU A 68 -0.82 -2.29 -6.57
N VAL A 69 -0.88 -1.42 -5.57
CA VAL A 69 -2.11 -1.13 -4.82
C VAL A 69 -2.92 0.00 -5.44
N LEU A 70 -2.26 1.06 -5.92
CA LEU A 70 -2.95 2.25 -6.43
C LEU A 70 -3.95 1.93 -7.56
N PRO A 71 -3.60 1.10 -8.58
CA PRO A 71 -4.58 0.79 -9.63
C PRO A 71 -5.84 0.12 -9.10
N ARG A 72 -5.72 -0.73 -8.08
CA ARG A 72 -6.87 -1.37 -7.45
C ARG A 72 -7.74 -0.36 -6.72
N ILE A 73 -7.12 0.57 -5.99
CA ILE A 73 -7.85 1.64 -5.29
C ILE A 73 -8.58 2.53 -6.28
N MET A 74 -7.93 2.89 -7.38
CA MET A 74 -8.53 3.74 -8.42
C MET A 74 -9.69 3.04 -9.14
N ALA A 75 -9.71 1.71 -9.13
CA ALA A 75 -10.80 0.90 -9.71
C ALA A 75 -11.91 0.59 -8.69
N ASP A 76 -11.89 1.22 -7.51
CA ASP A 76 -12.83 0.96 -6.40
C ASP A 76 -12.79 -0.49 -5.90
N ASP A 77 -11.66 -1.20 -6.12
CA ASP A 77 -11.46 -2.54 -5.60
C ASP A 77 -10.94 -2.45 -4.17
N GLN A 78 -11.73 -2.95 -3.22
CA GLN A 78 -11.34 -2.89 -1.81
C GLN A 78 -10.20 -3.88 -1.53
N VAL A 79 -9.03 -3.34 -1.16
CA VAL A 79 -7.86 -4.14 -0.83
C VAL A 79 -7.92 -4.51 0.66
N THR A 80 -7.77 -5.79 0.96
CA THR A 80 -7.82 -6.31 2.33
C THR A 80 -6.42 -6.71 2.81
N ALA A 81 -6.32 -7.02 4.11
CA ALA A 81 -5.06 -7.53 4.67
C ALA A 81 -4.64 -8.83 4.01
N ASP A 82 -5.59 -9.71 3.67
CA ASP A 82 -5.29 -10.96 2.97
C ASP A 82 -4.75 -10.70 1.56
N ASP A 83 -5.28 -9.70 0.86
CA ASP A 83 -4.78 -9.30 -0.46
C ASP A 83 -3.32 -8.84 -0.37
N LEU A 84 -2.99 -8.03 0.64
CA LEU A 84 -1.62 -7.57 0.85
C LEU A 84 -0.68 -8.71 1.21
N ALA A 85 -1.13 -9.64 2.06
CA ALA A 85 -0.34 -10.80 2.43
C ALA A 85 -0.04 -11.70 1.22
N ALA A 86 -0.99 -11.85 0.30
CA ALA A 86 -0.83 -12.65 -0.91
C ALA A 86 0.27 -12.10 -1.82
N LEU A 87 0.55 -10.80 -1.77
CA LEU A 87 1.63 -10.20 -2.56
C LEU A 87 3.02 -10.66 -2.12
N GLY A 88 3.13 -11.32 -0.96
CA GLY A 88 4.40 -11.87 -0.48
C GLY A 88 5.00 -12.89 -1.43
N GLN A 89 4.18 -13.60 -2.20
CA GLN A 89 4.67 -14.42 -3.31
C GLN A 89 4.99 -13.49 -4.49
N GLY A 90 6.27 -13.39 -4.87
CA GLY A 90 6.71 -12.41 -5.85
C GLY A 90 6.79 -11.00 -5.29
N GLY A 91 6.90 -10.86 -3.96
CA GLY A 91 6.92 -9.56 -3.29
C GLY A 91 8.24 -8.81 -3.39
N LEU A 92 9.26 -9.39 -4.00
CA LEU A 92 10.56 -8.75 -4.16
C LEU A 92 10.76 -8.30 -5.60
N CYS A 93 10.92 -6.98 -5.80
CA CYS A 93 11.35 -6.45 -7.07
C CYS A 93 12.84 -6.71 -7.25
N LEU A 94 13.22 -7.39 -8.35
CA LEU A 94 14.59 -7.77 -8.61
C LEU A 94 15.46 -6.62 -9.14
N ASN A 95 14.87 -5.47 -9.36
CA ASN A 95 15.55 -4.27 -9.88
C ASN A 95 16.35 -4.57 -11.15
N CYS A 96 15.67 -5.16 -12.13
CA CYS A 96 16.29 -5.57 -13.37
C CYS A 96 16.95 -4.41 -14.12
N PRO A 97 18.06 -4.65 -14.83
CA PRO A 97 18.72 -3.59 -15.61
C PRO A 97 17.75 -2.94 -16.61
N GLU A 98 16.85 -3.74 -17.21
CA GLU A 98 15.79 -3.24 -18.05
C GLU A 98 14.46 -3.66 -17.44
N CYS A 99 13.66 -2.67 -16.99
CA CYS A 99 12.41 -2.93 -16.30
C CYS A 99 11.31 -3.32 -17.29
N THR A 100 10.71 -4.50 -17.08
CA THR A 100 9.61 -5.01 -17.90
C THR A 100 8.25 -4.93 -17.21
N PHE A 101 8.18 -4.30 -16.01
CA PHE A 101 6.93 -4.16 -15.29
C PHE A 101 5.83 -3.57 -16.19
N PRO A 102 4.60 -4.08 -16.14
CA PRO A 102 4.07 -5.12 -15.24
C PRO A 102 4.28 -6.56 -15.75
N ASN A 103 5.02 -6.77 -16.80
CA ASN A 103 5.22 -8.09 -17.40
C ASN A 103 6.39 -8.81 -16.71
N CYS A 104 6.23 -9.04 -15.40
CA CYS A 104 7.22 -9.71 -14.54
C CYS A 104 6.51 -10.35 -13.36
N GLY A 105 7.24 -11.04 -12.50
CA GLY A 105 6.67 -11.75 -11.35
C GLY A 105 6.29 -10.85 -10.17
N PHE A 106 6.74 -9.59 -10.16
CA PHE A 106 6.54 -8.70 -9.02
C PHE A 106 5.04 -8.44 -8.78
N GLY A 107 4.58 -8.80 -7.58
CA GLY A 107 3.20 -8.56 -7.17
C GLY A 107 2.16 -9.48 -7.81
N LYS A 108 2.58 -10.57 -8.44
CA LYS A 108 1.64 -11.47 -9.13
C LYS A 108 1.06 -12.56 -8.22
N GLY A 109 1.56 -12.69 -6.99
CA GLY A 109 1.08 -13.71 -6.07
C GLY A 109 1.54 -15.12 -6.42
N MET A 110 2.63 -15.24 -7.16
CA MET A 110 3.16 -16.55 -7.57
C MET A 110 4.60 -16.72 -7.14
#